data_568ffe7de9f8a6f1588e18124025ca66
#
_entry.id   568ffe7de9f8a6f1588e18124025ca66
#
_cell.length_a   1.000
_cell.length_b   1.000
_cell.length_c   1.000
_cell.angle_alpha   90.00
_cell.angle_beta   90.00
_cell.angle_gamma   90.00
#
_symmetry.space_group_name_H-M   'P 1'
#
loop_
_entity.id
_entity.type
_entity.pdbx_description
1 polymer ?
#
loop_
_entity_poly.entity_id
_entity_poly.type
_entity_poly.pdbx_seq_one_letter_code
_entity_poly.pdbx_strand_id
1 'polypeptide(L)'
;MASISIKKESNIVLALDFPYEKPDNREQLFRKAEHVIDTVHPYICAVKFNHHLVLPLGTFDGVQKLVKKAHDLGLMAIMDCKVNDIGSTNQVIAEYYYAAGFDALIANPFIGWEEGLKPIFDVARRLERGVILLVYMSHKAANEGYGQTVIDAETNQKTLQYILFSKKALKFNADGVVVGATYPDKIREVHEVLGEKIPIYSPGIGTQGGEIKSALDAGARYLIVGRAITLAENPAQSVEEIRKLARLGL
;
A
#
# COMPACT_ATOMS: atom_id res chain seq x y z
N MET A 1 0.99 9.70 -7.86
CA MET A 1 -0.08 9.62 -6.82
C MET A 1 -0.68 10.99 -6.47
N ALA A 2 0.10 11.99 -6.05
CA ALA A 2 -0.43 13.28 -5.59
C ALA A 2 -1.35 13.98 -6.60
N SER A 3 -0.99 14.08 -7.87
CA SER A 3 -1.80 14.68 -8.93
C SER A 3 -3.18 14.00 -9.09
N ILE A 4 -3.22 12.67 -8.98
CA ILE A 4 -4.47 11.90 -9.07
C ILE A 4 -5.32 12.11 -7.82
N SER A 5 -4.71 12.12 -6.63
CA SER A 5 -5.39 12.40 -5.37
C SER A 5 -6.08 13.79 -5.40
N ILE A 6 -5.39 14.80 -5.91
CA ILE A 6 -5.96 16.15 -6.11
C ILE A 6 -7.11 16.11 -7.12
N LYS A 7 -6.91 15.51 -8.29
CA LYS A 7 -7.94 15.43 -9.35
C LYS A 7 -9.19 14.68 -8.89
N LYS A 8 -9.03 13.60 -8.13
CA LYS A 8 -10.13 12.80 -7.58
C LYS A 8 -10.67 13.37 -6.26
N GLU A 9 -10.02 14.39 -5.71
CA GLU A 9 -10.29 14.95 -4.37
C GLU A 9 -10.42 13.84 -3.31
N SER A 10 -9.49 12.87 -3.37
CA SER A 10 -9.49 11.70 -2.51
C SER A 10 -8.07 11.20 -2.26
N ASN A 11 -7.83 10.81 -1.01
CA ASN A 11 -6.61 10.14 -0.55
C ASN A 11 -6.86 8.65 -0.23
N ILE A 12 -7.98 8.09 -0.71
CA ILE A 12 -8.35 6.71 -0.46
C ILE A 12 -7.71 5.79 -1.51
N VAL A 13 -7.06 4.74 -1.01
CA VAL A 13 -6.55 3.61 -1.79
C VAL A 13 -7.46 2.41 -1.52
N LEU A 14 -8.17 1.93 -2.52
CA LEU A 14 -9.00 0.73 -2.40
C LEU A 14 -8.10 -0.51 -2.30
N ALA A 15 -8.24 -1.32 -1.26
CA ALA A 15 -7.62 -2.65 -1.18
C ALA A 15 -8.63 -3.72 -1.62
N LEU A 16 -8.31 -4.46 -2.68
CA LEU A 16 -9.14 -5.57 -3.18
C LEU A 16 -8.84 -6.86 -2.38
N ASP A 17 -9.07 -6.79 -1.08
CA ASP A 17 -8.79 -7.87 -0.12
C ASP A 17 -10.06 -8.73 0.07
N PHE A 18 -10.43 -9.50 -0.97
CA PHE A 18 -11.57 -10.42 -0.90
C PHE A 18 -11.26 -11.63 -0.02
N PRO A 19 -12.28 -12.23 0.66
CA PRO A 19 -12.12 -13.51 1.35
C PRO A 19 -11.68 -14.62 0.37
N TYR A 20 -11.11 -15.69 0.92
CA TYR A 20 -10.78 -16.88 0.13
C TYR A 20 -12.02 -17.42 -0.58
N GLU A 21 -11.89 -17.66 -1.88
CA GLU A 21 -12.87 -18.35 -2.71
C GLU A 21 -12.21 -19.56 -3.38
N LYS A 22 -13.01 -20.59 -3.68
CA LYS A 22 -12.50 -21.79 -4.36
C LYS A 22 -11.94 -21.41 -5.75
N PRO A 23 -10.90 -22.11 -6.25
CA PRO A 23 -10.30 -21.81 -7.55
C PRO A 23 -11.28 -21.83 -8.73
N ASP A 24 -12.34 -22.63 -8.66
CA ASP A 24 -13.37 -22.71 -9.70
C ASP A 24 -14.20 -21.43 -9.83
N ASN A 25 -14.17 -20.57 -8.81
CA ASN A 25 -14.90 -19.29 -8.78
C ASN A 25 -14.07 -18.10 -9.31
N ARG A 26 -12.93 -18.34 -9.98
CA ARG A 26 -12.04 -17.27 -10.45
C ARG A 26 -12.72 -16.23 -11.35
N GLU A 27 -13.62 -16.66 -12.23
CA GLU A 27 -14.39 -15.76 -13.10
C GLU A 27 -15.30 -14.85 -12.27
N GLN A 28 -15.96 -15.38 -11.27
CA GLN A 28 -16.81 -14.63 -10.35
C GLN A 28 -15.96 -13.63 -9.53
N LEU A 29 -14.80 -14.05 -9.05
CA LEU A 29 -13.85 -13.19 -8.33
C LEU A 29 -13.39 -12.02 -9.20
N PHE A 30 -13.05 -12.30 -10.47
CA PHE A 30 -12.68 -11.26 -11.45
C PHE A 30 -13.80 -10.24 -11.62
N ARG A 31 -15.05 -10.70 -11.92
CA ARG A 31 -16.21 -9.81 -12.09
C ARG A 31 -16.52 -8.99 -10.86
N LYS A 32 -16.37 -9.58 -9.67
CA LYS A 32 -16.56 -8.90 -8.39
C LYS A 32 -15.52 -7.78 -8.20
N ALA A 33 -14.24 -8.06 -8.49
CA ALA A 33 -13.19 -7.06 -8.42
C ALA A 33 -13.42 -5.92 -9.44
N GLU A 34 -13.77 -6.26 -10.67
CA GLU A 34 -14.09 -5.30 -11.72
C GLU A 34 -15.29 -4.42 -11.34
N HIS A 35 -16.37 -5.02 -10.85
CA HIS A 35 -17.56 -4.30 -10.41
C HIS A 35 -17.27 -3.31 -9.27
N VAL A 36 -16.48 -3.71 -8.28
CA VAL A 36 -16.11 -2.81 -7.18
C VAL A 36 -15.28 -1.63 -7.70
N ILE A 37 -14.30 -1.86 -8.59
CA ILE A 37 -13.52 -0.79 -9.20
C ILE A 37 -14.44 0.18 -9.96
N ASP A 38 -15.35 -0.32 -10.82
CA ASP A 38 -16.30 0.50 -11.58
C ASP A 38 -17.21 1.32 -10.68
N THR A 39 -17.63 0.75 -9.56
CA THR A 39 -18.54 1.41 -8.64
C THR A 39 -17.87 2.54 -7.85
N VAL A 40 -16.60 2.36 -7.44
CA VAL A 40 -15.97 3.27 -6.48
C VAL A 40 -14.91 4.20 -7.09
N HIS A 41 -14.55 4.02 -8.38
CA HIS A 41 -13.48 4.80 -9.02
C HIS A 41 -13.60 6.34 -8.91
N PRO A 42 -14.80 6.96 -8.80
CA PRO A 42 -14.87 8.41 -8.63
C PRO A 42 -14.35 8.90 -7.27
N TYR A 43 -14.29 8.01 -6.28
CA TYR A 43 -14.04 8.34 -4.87
C TYR A 43 -12.66 7.91 -4.37
N ILE A 44 -11.84 7.26 -5.21
CA ILE A 44 -10.53 6.72 -4.85
C ILE A 44 -9.43 7.26 -5.77
N CYS A 45 -8.18 7.24 -5.31
CA CYS A 45 -7.03 7.66 -6.11
C CYS A 45 -6.18 6.48 -6.62
N ALA A 46 -6.29 5.31 -6.00
CA ALA A 46 -5.56 4.11 -6.40
C ALA A 46 -6.28 2.83 -6.00
N VAL A 47 -5.87 1.72 -6.63
CA VAL A 47 -6.28 0.36 -6.29
C VAL A 47 -5.04 -0.44 -5.87
N LYS A 48 -5.12 -1.09 -4.72
CA LYS A 48 -4.10 -1.99 -4.19
C LYS A 48 -4.53 -3.45 -4.39
N PHE A 49 -3.69 -4.19 -5.10
CA PHE A 49 -3.84 -5.62 -5.35
C PHE A 49 -2.91 -6.42 -4.44
N ASN A 50 -3.32 -7.59 -4.03
CA ASN A 50 -2.49 -8.51 -3.26
C ASN A 50 -2.64 -9.96 -3.73
N HIS A 51 -2.08 -10.90 -2.97
CA HIS A 51 -2.11 -12.33 -3.29
C HIS A 51 -3.53 -12.92 -3.34
N HIS A 52 -4.55 -12.29 -2.72
CA HIS A 52 -5.95 -12.73 -2.82
C HIS A 52 -6.47 -12.71 -4.26
N LEU A 53 -5.93 -11.83 -5.11
CA LEU A 53 -6.27 -11.76 -6.53
C LEU A 53 -5.20 -12.37 -7.43
N VAL A 54 -3.91 -12.14 -7.11
CA VAL A 54 -2.81 -12.58 -7.98
C VAL A 54 -2.74 -14.11 -8.08
N LEU A 55 -2.93 -14.82 -6.95
CA LEU A 55 -2.85 -16.28 -6.95
C LEU A 55 -3.97 -16.94 -7.76
N PRO A 56 -5.27 -16.59 -7.60
CA PRO A 56 -6.32 -17.23 -8.37
C PRO A 56 -6.45 -16.73 -9.81
N LEU A 57 -6.15 -15.45 -10.09
CA LEU A 57 -6.41 -14.84 -11.39
C LEU A 57 -5.19 -14.82 -12.33
N GLY A 58 -3.99 -15.04 -11.79
CA GLY A 58 -2.74 -14.90 -12.54
C GLY A 58 -2.36 -13.45 -12.84
N THR A 59 -1.06 -13.15 -12.80
CA THR A 59 -0.54 -11.78 -12.99
C THR A 59 -0.86 -11.25 -14.38
N PHE A 60 -0.59 -12.02 -15.45
CA PHE A 60 -0.74 -11.61 -16.86
C PHE A 60 -2.10 -11.95 -17.47
N ASP A 61 -2.98 -12.61 -16.71
CA ASP A 61 -4.34 -12.93 -17.13
C ASP A 61 -5.34 -11.93 -16.56
N GLY A 62 -6.00 -12.28 -15.43
CA GLY A 62 -7.05 -11.48 -14.85
C GLY A 62 -6.53 -10.21 -14.18
N VAL A 63 -5.41 -10.28 -13.46
CA VAL A 63 -4.88 -9.11 -12.71
C VAL A 63 -4.45 -8.01 -13.65
N GLN A 64 -3.74 -8.29 -14.74
CA GLN A 64 -3.34 -7.28 -15.73
C GLN A 64 -4.55 -6.57 -16.35
N LYS A 65 -5.66 -7.28 -16.59
CA LYS A 65 -6.91 -6.67 -17.10
C LYS A 65 -7.52 -5.71 -16.09
N LEU A 66 -7.51 -6.05 -14.79
CA LEU A 66 -7.99 -5.17 -13.72
C LEU A 66 -7.08 -3.96 -13.51
N VAL A 67 -5.76 -4.12 -13.65
CA VAL A 67 -4.79 -3.01 -13.64
C VAL A 67 -5.06 -2.05 -14.79
N LYS A 68 -5.22 -2.58 -16.01
CA LYS A 68 -5.59 -1.76 -17.18
C LYS A 68 -6.90 -1.02 -16.93
N LYS A 69 -7.91 -1.69 -16.40
CA LYS A 69 -9.20 -1.09 -16.05
C LYS A 69 -9.03 0.07 -15.07
N ALA A 70 -8.20 -0.09 -14.03
CA ALA A 70 -7.90 0.98 -13.08
C ALA A 70 -7.27 2.20 -13.80
N HIS A 71 -6.32 1.97 -14.71
CA HIS A 71 -5.70 3.04 -15.50
C HIS A 71 -6.69 3.73 -16.44
N ASP A 72 -7.55 2.99 -17.13
CA ASP A 72 -8.60 3.54 -18.01
C ASP A 72 -9.56 4.47 -17.24
N LEU A 73 -9.73 4.25 -15.92
CA LEU A 73 -10.51 5.09 -15.00
C LEU A 73 -9.68 6.19 -14.31
N GLY A 74 -8.41 6.33 -14.68
CA GLY A 74 -7.50 7.35 -14.14
C GLY A 74 -7.03 7.08 -12.72
N LEU A 75 -6.89 5.81 -12.33
CA LEU A 75 -6.41 5.36 -11.02
C LEU A 75 -4.99 4.80 -11.13
N MET A 76 -4.22 4.86 -10.04
CA MET A 76 -2.96 4.13 -9.91
C MET A 76 -3.21 2.69 -9.45
N ALA A 77 -2.32 1.78 -9.81
CA ALA A 77 -2.32 0.38 -9.36
C ALA A 77 -1.09 0.07 -8.50
N ILE A 78 -1.31 -0.40 -7.28
CA ILE A 78 -0.25 -0.75 -6.32
C ILE A 78 -0.26 -2.26 -6.10
N MET A 79 0.90 -2.93 -6.29
CA MET A 79 1.06 -4.33 -5.94
C MET A 79 1.55 -4.49 -4.50
N ASP A 80 0.73 -5.07 -3.66
CA ASP A 80 1.04 -5.40 -2.27
C ASP A 80 1.64 -6.82 -2.17
N CYS A 81 2.85 -6.98 -2.69
CA CYS A 81 3.59 -8.25 -2.66
C CYS A 81 4.53 -8.39 -1.46
N LYS A 82 4.88 -7.28 -0.79
CA LYS A 82 5.81 -7.24 0.34
C LYS A 82 7.11 -8.01 0.04
N VAL A 83 7.69 -7.73 -1.13
CA VAL A 83 8.89 -8.44 -1.62
C VAL A 83 9.96 -8.49 -0.55
N ASN A 84 10.49 -9.69 -0.30
CA ASN A 84 11.44 -9.97 0.77
C ASN A 84 12.32 -11.18 0.44
N ASP A 85 13.04 -11.12 -0.67
CA ASP A 85 13.90 -12.19 -1.19
C ASP A 85 15.29 -11.64 -1.52
N ILE A 86 16.20 -12.44 -2.02
CA ILE A 86 17.51 -12.00 -2.50
C ILE A 86 17.39 -11.17 -3.79
N GLY A 87 18.41 -10.35 -4.07
CA GLY A 87 18.37 -9.34 -5.11
C GLY A 87 18.01 -9.83 -6.51
N SER A 88 18.50 -10.98 -6.94
CA SER A 88 18.18 -11.55 -8.26
C SER A 88 16.70 -11.94 -8.37
N THR A 89 16.13 -12.54 -7.34
CA THR A 89 14.70 -12.88 -7.27
C THR A 89 13.85 -11.62 -7.20
N ASN A 90 14.27 -10.65 -6.38
CA ASN A 90 13.57 -9.36 -6.24
C ASN A 90 13.53 -8.58 -7.56
N GLN A 91 14.62 -8.61 -8.32
CA GLN A 91 14.67 -8.00 -9.65
C GLN A 91 13.61 -8.63 -10.58
N VAL A 92 13.56 -9.95 -10.65
CA VAL A 92 12.60 -10.68 -11.49
C VAL A 92 11.15 -10.38 -11.07
N ILE A 93 10.87 -10.36 -9.76
CA ILE A 93 9.56 -10.01 -9.23
C ILE A 93 9.15 -8.58 -9.66
N ALA A 94 10.07 -7.61 -9.52
CA ALA A 94 9.82 -6.22 -9.91
C ALA A 94 9.57 -6.10 -11.41
N GLU A 95 10.40 -6.73 -12.26
CA GLU A 95 10.23 -6.74 -13.72
C GLU A 95 8.83 -7.24 -14.12
N TYR A 96 8.40 -8.37 -13.58
CA TYR A 96 7.10 -8.95 -13.93
C TYR A 96 5.91 -8.11 -13.47
N TYR A 97 5.94 -7.59 -12.24
CA TYR A 97 4.82 -6.77 -11.77
C TYR A 97 4.74 -5.42 -12.51
N TYR A 98 5.87 -4.78 -12.78
CA TYR A 98 5.85 -3.55 -13.59
C TYR A 98 5.46 -3.82 -15.04
N ALA A 99 5.86 -4.95 -15.64
CA ALA A 99 5.40 -5.38 -16.97
C ALA A 99 3.88 -5.66 -17.01
N ALA A 100 3.29 -6.12 -15.90
CA ALA A 100 1.84 -6.26 -15.77
C ALA A 100 1.10 -4.93 -15.61
N GLY A 101 1.84 -3.79 -15.50
CA GLY A 101 1.29 -2.44 -15.49
C GLY A 101 1.24 -1.78 -14.11
N PHE A 102 1.68 -2.42 -13.04
CA PHE A 102 1.67 -1.80 -11.72
C PHE A 102 2.53 -0.53 -11.66
N ASP A 103 2.03 0.50 -10.98
CA ASP A 103 2.71 1.78 -10.81
C ASP A 103 3.64 1.79 -9.60
N ALA A 104 3.37 0.95 -8.60
CA ALA A 104 4.22 0.81 -7.43
C ALA A 104 4.16 -0.62 -6.84
N LEU A 105 5.26 -1.01 -6.18
CA LEU A 105 5.37 -2.24 -5.40
C LEU A 105 5.55 -1.92 -3.92
N ILE A 106 4.99 -2.77 -3.04
CA ILE A 106 5.33 -2.76 -1.61
C ILE A 106 6.44 -3.77 -1.36
N ALA A 107 7.58 -3.31 -0.80
CA ALA A 107 8.74 -4.12 -0.45
C ALA A 107 9.01 -4.09 1.06
N ASN A 108 9.63 -5.15 1.58
CA ASN A 108 9.96 -5.28 2.99
C ASN A 108 11.44 -4.94 3.23
N PRO A 109 11.76 -3.90 4.04
CA PRO A 109 13.11 -3.44 4.24
C PRO A 109 14.00 -4.33 5.14
N PHE A 110 13.49 -5.45 5.66
CA PHE A 110 14.29 -6.42 6.42
C PHE A 110 15.47 -7.00 5.63
N ILE A 111 15.32 -7.16 4.32
CA ILE A 111 16.35 -7.77 3.44
C ILE A 111 17.60 -6.90 3.23
N GLY A 112 17.64 -5.67 3.73
CA GLY A 112 18.76 -4.78 3.50
C GLY A 112 18.78 -4.14 2.11
N TRP A 113 19.86 -3.41 1.78
CA TRP A 113 19.98 -2.65 0.54
C TRP A 113 20.69 -3.42 -0.56
N GLU A 114 22.01 -3.69 -0.37
CA GLU A 114 22.79 -4.38 -1.39
C GLU A 114 22.30 -5.81 -1.58
N GLU A 115 22.15 -6.22 -2.81
CA GLU A 115 21.60 -7.53 -3.18
C GLU A 115 20.24 -7.88 -2.53
N GLY A 116 19.52 -6.87 -2.04
CA GLY A 116 18.20 -6.97 -1.45
C GLY A 116 17.22 -6.02 -2.12
N LEU A 117 17.05 -4.80 -1.55
CA LEU A 117 16.13 -3.79 -2.07
C LEU A 117 16.65 -3.08 -3.33
N LYS A 118 17.97 -2.85 -3.44
CA LYS A 118 18.57 -2.08 -4.54
C LYS A 118 18.09 -2.52 -5.92
N PRO A 119 18.06 -3.82 -6.28
CA PRO A 119 17.56 -4.25 -7.57
C PRO A 119 16.10 -3.85 -7.84
N ILE A 120 15.23 -3.83 -6.83
CA ILE A 120 13.83 -3.36 -6.97
C ILE A 120 13.80 -1.88 -7.35
N PHE A 121 14.60 -1.06 -6.61
CA PHE A 121 14.68 0.38 -6.87
C PHE A 121 15.31 0.69 -8.23
N ASP A 122 16.32 -0.07 -8.65
CA ASP A 122 16.95 0.12 -9.96
C ASP A 122 15.94 -0.16 -11.10
N VAL A 123 15.16 -1.23 -11.01
CA VAL A 123 14.10 -1.54 -11.97
C VAL A 123 13.01 -0.46 -11.93
N ALA A 124 12.57 -0.06 -10.75
CA ALA A 124 11.54 0.96 -10.58
C ALA A 124 11.96 2.30 -11.21
N ARG A 125 13.17 2.77 -10.94
CA ARG A 125 13.70 4.01 -11.51
C ARG A 125 13.81 3.96 -13.03
N ARG A 126 14.32 2.84 -13.58
CA ARG A 126 14.43 2.63 -15.02
C ARG A 126 13.07 2.68 -15.74
N LEU A 127 12.02 2.20 -15.07
CA LEU A 127 10.66 2.11 -15.61
C LEU A 127 9.76 3.27 -15.15
N GLU A 128 10.29 4.27 -14.42
CA GLU A 128 9.53 5.39 -13.83
C GLU A 128 8.37 4.90 -12.93
N ARG A 129 8.66 3.89 -12.08
CA ARG A 129 7.72 3.28 -11.16
C ARG A 129 8.13 3.54 -9.71
N GLY A 130 7.19 3.34 -8.78
CA GLY A 130 7.39 3.61 -7.36
C GLY A 130 7.70 2.36 -6.52
N VAL A 131 8.43 2.58 -5.42
CA VAL A 131 8.67 1.57 -4.36
C VAL A 131 8.17 2.13 -3.03
N ILE A 132 7.25 1.39 -2.39
CA ILE A 132 6.71 1.71 -1.08
C ILE A 132 7.32 0.73 -0.07
N LEU A 133 7.91 1.22 1.02
CA LEU A 133 8.51 0.35 2.03
C LEU A 133 7.55 0.04 3.18
N LEU A 134 7.50 -1.22 3.58
CA LEU A 134 6.71 -1.68 4.73
C LEU A 134 7.43 -1.33 6.03
N VAL A 135 6.93 -0.34 6.78
CA VAL A 135 7.55 0.14 8.01
C VAL A 135 6.91 -0.45 9.26
N TYR A 136 5.58 -0.53 9.32
CA TYR A 136 4.86 -1.13 10.45
C TYR A 136 3.52 -1.71 10.03
N MET A 137 3.28 -2.99 10.30
CA MET A 137 2.03 -3.66 9.93
C MET A 137 0.87 -3.33 10.90
N SER A 138 -0.38 -3.56 10.44
CA SER A 138 -1.60 -3.26 11.21
C SER A 138 -2.08 -4.38 12.13
N HIS A 139 -1.48 -5.59 12.08
CA HIS A 139 -1.91 -6.73 12.90
C HIS A 139 -1.35 -6.68 14.33
N LYS A 140 -1.98 -7.41 15.26
CA LYS A 140 -1.66 -7.35 16.70
C LYS A 140 -0.21 -7.72 17.04
N ALA A 141 0.36 -8.71 16.36
CA ALA A 141 1.73 -9.16 16.57
C ALA A 141 2.80 -8.29 15.85
N ALA A 142 2.41 -7.17 15.23
CA ALA A 142 3.36 -6.31 14.50
C ALA A 142 4.54 -5.84 15.38
N ASN A 143 4.29 -5.61 16.67
CA ASN A 143 5.34 -5.18 17.60
C ASN A 143 6.43 -6.24 17.83
N GLU A 144 6.12 -7.53 17.67
CA GLU A 144 7.10 -8.62 17.85
C GLU A 144 8.22 -8.57 16.80
N GLY A 145 7.94 -8.07 15.60
CA GLY A 145 8.91 -7.88 14.52
C GLY A 145 9.36 -6.43 14.38
N TYR A 146 8.43 -5.54 14.14
CA TYR A 146 8.72 -4.13 13.81
C TYR A 146 9.03 -3.25 15.03
N GLY A 147 8.57 -3.62 16.24
CA GLY A 147 8.78 -2.87 17.47
C GLY A 147 10.05 -3.25 18.23
N GLN A 148 10.86 -4.16 17.72
CA GLN A 148 12.10 -4.59 18.39
C GLN A 148 13.12 -3.45 18.50
N THR A 149 13.89 -3.46 19.61
CA THR A 149 15.08 -2.61 19.75
C THR A 149 16.25 -3.25 19.02
N VAL A 150 16.85 -2.49 18.13
CA VAL A 150 17.97 -2.91 17.29
C VAL A 150 19.14 -1.92 17.44
N ILE A 151 20.33 -2.34 17.03
CA ILE A 151 21.48 -1.44 16.92
C ILE A 151 21.58 -1.02 15.45
N ASP A 152 21.48 0.27 15.20
CA ASP A 152 21.74 0.85 13.88
C ASP A 152 23.20 0.67 13.52
N ALA A 153 23.51 -0.11 12.49
CA ALA A 153 24.87 -0.46 12.10
C ALA A 153 25.68 0.76 11.60
N GLU A 154 25.03 1.85 11.17
CA GLU A 154 25.71 3.06 10.69
C GLU A 154 26.10 3.99 11.85
N THR A 155 25.24 4.09 12.86
CA THR A 155 25.45 5.02 13.98
C THR A 155 25.90 4.34 15.27
N ASN A 156 25.85 3.03 15.34
CA ASN A 156 26.07 2.20 16.53
C ASN A 156 25.13 2.56 17.70
N GLN A 157 23.98 3.16 17.42
CA GLN A 157 22.98 3.56 18.42
C GLN A 157 21.82 2.59 18.49
N LYS A 158 21.24 2.44 19.67
CA LYS A 158 19.98 1.71 19.85
C LYS A 158 18.82 2.50 19.23
N THR A 159 17.99 1.85 18.47
CA THR A 159 16.76 2.41 17.88
C THR A 159 15.69 1.35 17.77
N LEU A 160 14.45 1.74 17.46
CA LEU A 160 13.38 0.79 17.15
C LEU A 160 13.44 0.39 15.68
N GLN A 161 13.10 -0.85 15.37
CA GLN A 161 13.22 -1.41 14.02
C GLN A 161 12.44 -0.58 12.99
N TYR A 162 11.21 -0.18 13.29
CA TYR A 162 10.41 0.65 12.37
C TYR A 162 10.96 2.06 12.17
N ILE A 163 11.64 2.65 13.19
CA ILE A 163 12.33 3.93 13.06
C ILE A 163 13.54 3.78 12.15
N LEU A 164 14.31 2.68 12.29
CA LEU A 164 15.40 2.37 11.37
C LEU A 164 14.88 2.22 9.92
N PHE A 165 13.72 1.56 9.73
CA PHE A 165 13.10 1.42 8.41
C PHE A 165 12.64 2.76 7.83
N SER A 166 12.14 3.67 8.66
CA SER A 166 11.78 5.04 8.25
C SER A 166 13.02 5.81 7.78
N LYS A 167 14.12 5.73 8.50
CA LYS A 167 15.41 6.34 8.08
C LYS A 167 15.91 5.74 6.75
N LYS A 168 15.79 4.42 6.58
CA LYS A 168 16.11 3.74 5.31
C LYS A 168 15.22 4.23 4.16
N ALA A 169 13.94 4.46 4.41
CA ALA A 169 13.03 5.00 3.40
C ALA A 169 13.50 6.37 2.89
N LEU A 170 13.93 7.27 3.78
CA LEU A 170 14.55 8.55 3.41
C LEU A 170 15.84 8.35 2.61
N LYS A 171 16.74 7.50 3.11
CA LYS A 171 18.05 7.25 2.50
C LYS A 171 17.93 6.71 1.07
N PHE A 172 16.94 5.85 0.82
CA PHE A 172 16.76 5.19 -0.47
C PHE A 172 15.81 5.96 -1.41
N ASN A 173 15.24 7.09 -0.97
CA ASN A 173 14.22 7.85 -1.71
C ASN A 173 13.04 6.97 -2.07
N ALA A 174 12.44 6.31 -1.08
CA ALA A 174 11.21 5.54 -1.29
C ALA A 174 10.05 6.46 -1.66
N ASP A 175 9.12 5.98 -2.46
CA ASP A 175 7.93 6.73 -2.93
C ASP A 175 6.80 6.72 -1.90
N GLY A 176 6.97 6.01 -0.80
CA GLY A 176 6.06 5.96 0.32
C GLY A 176 6.46 4.92 1.35
N VAL A 177 5.76 4.92 2.47
CA VAL A 177 5.86 3.89 3.52
C VAL A 177 4.50 3.41 3.95
N VAL A 178 4.40 2.15 4.40
CA VAL A 178 3.19 1.59 5.00
C VAL A 178 3.33 1.57 6.52
N VAL A 179 2.37 2.20 7.21
CA VAL A 179 2.23 2.15 8.67
C VAL A 179 0.77 1.89 9.03
N GLY A 180 0.49 0.86 9.82
CA GLY A 180 -0.89 0.49 10.17
C GLY A 180 -1.65 1.58 10.91
N ALA A 181 -2.86 1.91 10.46
CA ALA A 181 -3.73 2.92 11.06
C ALA A 181 -4.18 2.56 12.51
N THR A 182 -4.12 1.28 12.86
CA THR A 182 -4.37 0.77 14.20
C THR A 182 -3.40 1.33 15.26
N TYR A 183 -2.28 1.93 14.81
CA TYR A 183 -1.20 2.43 15.65
C TYR A 183 -0.88 3.91 15.33
N PRO A 184 -1.76 4.85 15.68
CA PRO A 184 -1.57 6.27 15.37
C PRO A 184 -0.29 6.85 15.97
N ASP A 185 0.14 6.36 17.14
CA ASP A 185 1.42 6.78 17.74
C ASP A 185 2.60 6.37 16.86
N LYS A 186 2.55 5.19 16.21
CA LYS A 186 3.60 4.78 15.28
C LYS A 186 3.58 5.60 13.99
N ILE A 187 2.40 6.00 13.52
CA ILE A 187 2.28 6.93 12.38
C ILE A 187 2.95 8.25 12.73
N ARG A 188 2.69 8.82 13.91
CA ARG A 188 3.28 10.10 14.36
C ARG A 188 4.80 10.01 14.46
N GLU A 189 5.33 8.99 15.13
CA GLU A 189 6.78 8.78 15.27
C GLU A 189 7.46 8.60 13.89
N VAL A 190 6.84 7.89 12.96
CA VAL A 190 7.33 7.74 11.58
C VAL A 190 7.24 9.06 10.82
N HIS A 191 6.15 9.81 10.97
CA HIS A 191 5.98 11.12 10.36
C HIS A 191 7.02 12.13 10.86
N GLU A 192 7.38 12.11 12.14
CA GLU A 192 8.47 12.93 12.70
C GLU A 192 9.82 12.66 12.02
N VAL A 193 10.08 11.42 11.62
CA VAL A 193 11.30 11.04 10.88
C VAL A 193 11.21 11.47 9.42
N LEU A 194 10.07 11.25 8.75
CA LEU A 194 9.91 11.40 7.30
C LEU A 194 9.55 12.84 6.89
N GLY A 195 8.81 13.56 7.74
CA GLY A 195 8.18 14.82 7.39
C GLY A 195 7.23 14.64 6.20
N GLU A 196 7.07 15.70 5.41
CA GLU A 196 6.27 15.69 4.18
C GLU A 196 7.00 15.07 2.96
N LYS A 197 8.26 14.63 3.12
CA LYS A 197 9.08 14.13 2.01
C LYS A 197 8.59 12.78 1.47
N ILE A 198 8.16 11.90 2.39
CA ILE A 198 7.73 10.54 2.04
C ILE A 198 6.34 10.31 2.63
N PRO A 199 5.31 10.10 1.80
CA PRO A 199 3.94 9.90 2.25
C PRO A 199 3.76 8.57 2.99
N ILE A 200 2.92 8.60 4.03
CA ILE A 200 2.51 7.42 4.78
C ILE A 200 1.19 6.89 4.24
N TYR A 201 1.17 5.60 3.90
CA TYR A 201 0.01 4.83 3.49
C TYR A 201 -0.46 3.98 4.67
N SER A 202 -1.69 4.19 5.15
CA SER A 202 -2.16 3.57 6.38
C SER A 202 -3.30 2.58 6.13
N PRO A 203 -3.01 1.25 6.16
CA PRO A 203 -4.03 0.19 6.14
C PRO A 203 -4.64 -0.04 7.53
N GLY A 204 -5.80 -0.72 7.54
CA GLY A 204 -6.51 -1.06 8.76
C GLY A 204 -7.59 -0.05 9.14
N ILE A 205 -8.03 0.73 8.17
CA ILE A 205 -9.16 1.66 8.32
C ILE A 205 -10.47 0.88 8.23
N GLY A 206 -11.30 0.99 9.27
CA GLY A 206 -12.69 0.54 9.27
C GLY A 206 -13.67 1.65 8.86
N THR A 207 -14.95 1.47 9.20
CA THR A 207 -16.00 2.46 8.95
C THR A 207 -16.12 3.51 10.08
N GLN A 208 -15.33 3.39 11.14
CA GLN A 208 -15.40 4.27 12.30
C GLN A 208 -14.60 5.57 12.03
N GLY A 209 -15.29 6.70 12.06
CA GLY A 209 -14.69 8.01 11.76
C GLY A 209 -13.53 8.39 12.69
N GLY A 210 -13.52 7.91 13.93
CA GLY A 210 -12.44 8.14 14.89
C GLY A 210 -11.09 7.55 14.44
N GLU A 211 -11.08 6.39 13.81
CA GLU A 211 -9.85 5.77 13.29
C GLU A 211 -9.28 6.55 12.11
N ILE A 212 -10.15 7.04 11.21
CA ILE A 212 -9.76 7.85 10.05
C ILE A 212 -9.09 9.14 10.51
N LYS A 213 -9.78 9.88 11.39
CA LYS A 213 -9.27 11.15 11.92
C LYS A 213 -7.95 10.95 12.66
N SER A 214 -7.87 9.94 13.53
CA SER A 214 -6.66 9.65 14.32
C SER A 214 -5.44 9.34 13.44
N ALA A 215 -5.63 8.59 12.34
CA ALA A 215 -4.55 8.29 11.40
C ALA A 215 -4.08 9.55 10.65
N LEU A 216 -5.01 10.40 10.19
CA LEU A 216 -4.71 11.65 9.48
C LEU A 216 -4.01 12.66 10.40
N ASP A 217 -4.55 12.88 11.60
CA ASP A 217 -3.95 13.79 12.61
C ASP A 217 -2.53 13.33 13.03
N ALA A 218 -2.24 12.04 12.89
CA ALA A 218 -0.92 11.48 13.16
C ALA A 218 0.07 11.62 11.98
N GLY A 219 -0.39 12.05 10.80
CA GLY A 219 0.44 12.26 9.61
C GLY A 219 0.27 11.25 8.48
N ALA A 220 -0.75 10.38 8.53
CA ALA A 220 -1.08 9.53 7.39
C ALA A 220 -1.54 10.38 6.20
N ARG A 221 -0.96 10.14 5.01
CA ARG A 221 -1.34 10.86 3.79
C ARG A 221 -2.38 10.10 2.98
N TYR A 222 -2.28 8.78 2.90
CA TYR A 222 -3.19 7.92 2.14
C TYR A 222 -3.78 6.85 3.05
N LEU A 223 -5.09 6.64 2.91
CA LEU A 223 -5.85 5.65 3.67
C LEU A 223 -6.09 4.41 2.81
N ILE A 224 -5.58 3.25 3.22
CA ILE A 224 -5.82 1.99 2.52
C ILE A 224 -7.04 1.32 3.15
N VAL A 225 -8.13 1.24 2.37
CA VAL A 225 -9.42 0.73 2.82
C VAL A 225 -9.80 -0.50 2.02
N GLY A 226 -10.05 -1.61 2.69
CA GLY A 226 -10.42 -2.89 2.09
C GLY A 226 -11.86 -3.26 2.39
N ARG A 227 -12.08 -4.16 3.34
CA ARG A 227 -13.37 -4.80 3.66
C ARG A 227 -14.51 -3.83 3.93
N ALA A 228 -14.23 -2.67 4.49
CA ALA A 228 -15.24 -1.62 4.71
C ALA A 228 -15.89 -1.16 3.40
N ILE A 229 -15.22 -1.31 2.25
CA ILE A 229 -15.73 -1.01 0.92
C ILE A 229 -16.14 -2.29 0.20
N THR A 230 -15.24 -3.28 0.11
CA THR A 230 -15.41 -4.48 -0.73
C THR A 230 -16.50 -5.43 -0.24
N LEU A 231 -16.88 -5.37 1.04
CA LEU A 231 -17.94 -6.19 1.64
C LEU A 231 -19.17 -5.36 2.05
N ALA A 232 -19.22 -4.06 1.74
CA ALA A 232 -20.38 -3.24 1.99
C ALA A 232 -21.55 -3.62 1.06
N GLU A 233 -22.78 -3.52 1.54
CA GLU A 233 -23.97 -3.67 0.70
C GLU A 233 -24.01 -2.62 -0.42
N ASN A 234 -23.56 -1.41 -0.11
CA ASN A 234 -23.39 -0.32 -1.07
C ASN A 234 -21.96 0.24 -1.03
N PRO A 235 -21.02 -0.29 -1.84
CA PRO A 235 -19.63 0.16 -1.85
C PRO A 235 -19.45 1.65 -2.17
N ALA A 236 -20.28 2.22 -3.07
CA ALA A 236 -20.20 3.62 -3.44
C ALA A 236 -20.54 4.54 -2.25
N GLN A 237 -21.61 4.23 -1.53
CA GLN A 237 -22.01 4.99 -0.34
C GLN A 237 -20.94 4.88 0.75
N SER A 238 -20.44 3.65 1.01
CA SER A 238 -19.41 3.43 2.03
C SER A 238 -18.13 4.25 1.76
N VAL A 239 -17.62 4.20 0.52
CA VAL A 239 -16.40 4.95 0.19
C VAL A 239 -16.63 6.47 0.21
N GLU A 240 -17.81 6.94 -0.18
CA GLU A 240 -18.14 8.36 -0.12
C GLU A 240 -18.21 8.89 1.32
N GLU A 241 -18.77 8.10 2.24
CA GLU A 241 -18.78 8.41 3.67
C GLU A 241 -17.37 8.48 4.24
N ILE A 242 -16.53 7.50 3.93
CA ILE A 242 -15.10 7.48 4.33
C ILE A 242 -14.38 8.71 3.76
N ARG A 243 -14.64 9.08 2.49
CA ARG A 243 -14.05 10.27 1.86
C ARG A 243 -14.47 11.58 2.55
N LYS A 244 -15.75 11.70 2.93
CA LYS A 244 -16.24 12.87 3.69
C LYS A 244 -15.52 12.99 5.04
N LEU A 245 -15.36 11.89 5.76
CA LEU A 245 -14.63 11.86 7.03
C LEU A 245 -13.14 12.19 6.85
N ALA A 246 -12.51 11.70 5.78
CA ALA A 246 -11.12 12.00 5.46
C ALA A 246 -10.89 13.49 5.12
N ARG A 247 -11.86 14.18 4.48
CA ARG A 247 -11.78 15.60 4.18
C ARG A 247 -11.96 16.51 5.40
N LEU A 248 -12.70 16.05 6.41
CA LEU A 248 -12.88 16.82 7.66
C LEU A 248 -11.62 16.81 8.55
N GLY A 249 -10.63 15.96 8.24
CA GLY A 249 -9.35 15.88 8.91
C GLY A 249 -8.19 16.55 8.15
N LEU A 250 -8.47 17.13 6.98
CA LEU A 250 -7.55 17.95 6.18
C LEU A 250 -7.86 19.43 6.37
#